data_1f1f061429090e854464998b521220e3
#
_entry.id   1f1f061429090e854464998b521220e3
#
_cell.length_a   1.000
_cell.length_b   1.000
_cell.length_c   1.000
_cell.angle_alpha   90.00
_cell.angle_beta   90.00
_cell.angle_gamma   90.00
#
_symmetry.space_group_name_H-M   'P 1'
#
loop_
_entity.id
_entity.type
_entity.pdbx_description
1 polymer ?
#
loop_
_entity_poly.entity_id
_entity_poly.type
_entity_poly.pdbx_seq_one_letter_code
_entity_poly.pdbx_strand_id
1 'polypeptide(L)'
;MKLGVLAGAGKDWRTSLENVKIAESIGYEFVGTGEAWGPSTIPWMSLLAAHTEKIQIGTAILNVYSRSPGAIAQEFAMLEMLSGGRMVCGLGSSGHRVIEHFHGVKFDRPLRRIREYCEIIDLF
;
A
#
# COMPACT_ATOMS: atom_id res chain seq x y z
N MET A 1 0.03 -15.45 17.78
CA MET A 1 -0.95 -14.96 16.77
C MET A 1 -0.47 -13.60 16.33
N LYS A 2 -0.27 -13.37 15.04
CA LYS A 2 0.13 -12.05 14.53
C LYS A 2 -1.11 -11.17 14.35
N LEU A 3 -1.03 -9.93 14.84
CA LEU A 3 -2.13 -8.97 14.73
C LEU A 3 -1.76 -7.87 13.73
N GLY A 4 -2.72 -7.52 12.88
CA GLY A 4 -2.61 -6.41 11.94
C GLY A 4 -3.81 -5.47 12.04
N VAL A 5 -3.65 -4.25 11.60
CA VAL A 5 -4.70 -3.23 11.53
C VAL A 5 -4.77 -2.65 10.12
N LEU A 6 -5.96 -2.29 9.67
CA LEU A 6 -6.13 -1.50 8.45
C LEU A 6 -6.30 -0.03 8.84
N ALA A 7 -5.44 0.82 8.31
CA ALA A 7 -5.45 2.26 8.61
C ALA A 7 -5.07 3.08 7.38
N GLY A 8 -6.00 3.87 6.88
CA GLY A 8 -5.75 4.92 5.91
C GLY A 8 -5.54 6.27 6.60
N ALA A 9 -5.10 7.28 5.86
CA ALA A 9 -4.92 8.65 6.38
C ALA A 9 -6.23 9.27 6.90
N GLY A 10 -7.37 8.87 6.34
CA GLY A 10 -8.67 9.39 6.74
C GLY A 10 -8.81 10.89 6.44
N LYS A 11 -9.75 11.54 7.14
CA LYS A 11 -9.93 13.00 7.09
C LYS A 11 -8.96 13.74 8.02
N ASP A 12 -8.58 13.10 9.12
CA ASP A 12 -7.58 13.57 10.06
C ASP A 12 -6.41 12.57 10.12
N TRP A 13 -5.42 12.83 9.27
CA TRP A 13 -4.24 11.97 9.18
C TRP A 13 -3.39 11.96 10.45
N ARG A 14 -3.44 13.05 11.27
CA ARG A 14 -2.68 13.12 12.53
C ARG A 14 -3.23 12.13 13.54
N THR A 15 -4.54 12.11 13.73
CA THR A 15 -5.20 11.12 14.59
C THR A 15 -4.97 9.70 14.06
N SER A 16 -5.05 9.49 12.74
CA SER A 16 -4.77 8.18 12.14
C SER A 16 -3.33 7.72 12.41
N LEU A 17 -2.35 8.62 12.30
CA LEU A 17 -0.95 8.34 12.60
C LEU A 17 -0.75 7.96 14.08
N GLU A 18 -1.31 8.73 15.00
CA GLU A 18 -1.21 8.42 16.44
C GLU A 18 -1.86 7.06 16.77
N ASN A 19 -2.98 6.73 16.15
CA ASN A 19 -3.61 5.41 16.32
C ASN A 19 -2.69 4.27 15.82
N VAL A 20 -1.95 4.44 14.72
CA VAL A 20 -0.99 3.46 14.25
C VAL A 20 0.19 3.33 15.22
N LYS A 21 0.70 4.43 15.77
CA LYS A 21 1.75 4.41 16.80
C LYS A 21 1.29 3.71 18.08
N ILE A 22 0.05 3.92 18.48
CA ILE A 22 -0.55 3.19 19.61
C ILE A 22 -0.63 1.70 19.28
N ALA A 23 -1.12 1.33 18.09
CA ALA A 23 -1.17 -0.07 17.66
C ALA A 23 0.21 -0.73 17.71
N GLU A 24 1.24 -0.06 17.19
CA GLU A 24 2.63 -0.52 17.28
C GLU A 24 3.08 -0.72 18.74
N SER A 25 2.79 0.23 19.63
CA SER A 25 3.21 0.18 21.03
C SER A 25 2.58 -0.97 21.83
N ILE A 26 1.39 -1.41 21.43
CA ILE A 26 0.66 -2.54 22.07
C ILE A 26 0.85 -3.87 21.34
N GLY A 27 1.80 -3.93 20.39
CA GLY A 27 2.26 -5.17 19.78
C GLY A 27 1.56 -5.59 18.49
N TYR A 28 0.91 -4.69 17.76
CA TYR A 28 0.50 -4.98 16.40
C TYR A 28 1.74 -5.07 15.50
N GLU A 29 1.76 -6.08 14.64
CA GLU A 29 2.91 -6.40 13.79
C GLU A 29 2.77 -5.87 12.37
N PHE A 30 1.56 -5.50 11.94
CA PHE A 30 1.28 -5.07 10.56
C PHE A 30 0.24 -3.95 10.52
N VAL A 31 0.50 -2.94 9.68
CA VAL A 31 -0.50 -1.97 9.26
C VAL A 31 -0.70 -2.02 7.75
N GLY A 32 -1.93 -2.30 7.36
CA GLY A 32 -2.36 -2.32 5.95
C GLY A 32 -3.05 -1.03 5.54
N THR A 33 -2.79 -0.57 4.34
CA THR A 33 -3.50 0.56 3.72
C THR A 33 -3.83 0.25 2.27
N GLY A 34 -4.87 0.82 1.72
CA GLY A 34 -5.32 0.48 0.37
C GLY A 34 -5.82 1.66 -0.43
N GLU A 35 -5.92 1.47 -1.73
CA GLU A 35 -6.46 2.45 -2.66
C GLU A 35 -7.76 1.93 -3.30
N ALA A 36 -8.78 2.78 -3.28
CA ALA A 36 -10.01 2.59 -4.06
C ALA A 36 -10.46 3.95 -4.61
N TRP A 37 -11.44 4.58 -3.98
CA TRP A 37 -11.97 5.90 -4.36
C TRP A 37 -11.29 7.06 -3.63
N GLY A 38 -10.39 6.77 -2.70
CA GLY A 38 -9.76 7.74 -1.80
C GLY A 38 -8.40 8.23 -2.28
N PRO A 39 -7.69 8.94 -1.40
CA PRO A 39 -6.33 9.43 -1.66
C PRO A 39 -5.34 8.30 -1.92
N SER A 40 -4.24 8.64 -2.60
CA SER A 40 -3.11 7.72 -2.80
C SER A 40 -2.53 7.24 -1.47
N THR A 41 -2.25 5.95 -1.39
CA THR A 41 -1.68 5.33 -0.19
C THR A 41 -0.17 5.55 -0.05
N ILE A 42 0.56 5.79 -1.13
CA ILE A 42 2.03 5.92 -1.11
C ILE A 42 2.51 7.08 -0.21
N PRO A 43 1.97 8.30 -0.29
CA PRO A 43 2.36 9.37 0.63
C PRO A 43 2.06 9.04 2.09
N TRP A 44 0.95 8.33 2.35
CA TRP A 44 0.59 7.88 3.69
C TRP A 44 1.58 6.85 4.24
N MET A 45 1.99 5.88 3.41
CA MET A 45 3.01 4.90 3.78
C MET A 45 4.37 5.54 4.08
N SER A 46 4.75 6.59 3.34
CA SER A 46 5.98 7.35 3.61
C SER A 46 5.92 8.00 4.99
N LEU A 47 4.76 8.56 5.35
CA LEU A 47 4.56 9.16 6.67
C LEU A 47 4.62 8.10 7.79
N LEU A 48 3.99 6.95 7.60
CA LEU A 48 4.07 5.82 8.53
C LEU A 48 5.51 5.33 8.69
N ALA A 49 6.26 5.19 7.59
CA ALA A 49 7.66 4.77 7.61
C ALA A 49 8.54 5.68 8.47
N ALA A 50 8.31 7.00 8.37
CA ALA A 50 9.06 8.01 9.10
C ALA A 50 8.70 8.11 10.59
N HIS A 51 7.53 7.64 10.99
CA HIS A 51 7.00 7.84 12.35
C HIS A 51 6.73 6.55 13.14
N THR A 52 7.10 5.40 12.58
CA THR A 52 7.03 4.08 13.24
C THR A 52 8.39 3.40 13.20
N GLU A 53 8.63 2.42 14.09
CA GLU A 53 9.95 1.80 14.24
C GLU A 53 9.97 0.29 13.91
N LYS A 54 8.88 -0.42 14.18
CA LYS A 54 8.85 -1.91 14.18
C LYS A 54 7.75 -2.49 13.32
N ILE A 55 6.58 -1.83 13.27
CA ILE A 55 5.41 -2.35 12.57
C ILE A 55 5.69 -2.45 11.06
N GLN A 56 5.36 -3.59 10.46
CA GLN A 56 5.39 -3.75 9.01
C GLN A 56 4.29 -2.89 8.38
N ILE A 57 4.60 -2.24 7.28
CA ILE A 57 3.70 -1.34 6.57
C ILE A 57 3.45 -1.90 5.18
N GLY A 58 2.21 -2.13 4.84
CA GLY A 58 1.91 -2.73 3.54
C GLY A 58 0.66 -2.22 2.88
N THR A 59 0.58 -2.48 1.59
CA THR A 59 -0.67 -2.24 0.86
C THR A 59 -1.63 -3.43 0.96
N ALA A 60 -2.89 -3.14 1.23
CA ALA A 60 -3.98 -4.13 1.29
C ALA A 60 -5.25 -3.56 0.61
N ILE A 61 -5.24 -3.32 -0.66
CA ILE A 61 -4.20 -3.58 -1.67
C ILE A 61 -3.83 -2.31 -2.45
N LEU A 62 -2.71 -2.33 -3.18
CA LEU A 62 -2.43 -1.40 -4.27
C LEU A 62 -2.89 -2.01 -5.60
N ASN A 63 -3.66 -1.27 -6.39
CA ASN A 63 -4.19 -1.80 -7.63
C ASN A 63 -3.16 -1.72 -8.78
N VAL A 64 -3.16 -2.74 -9.63
CA VAL A 64 -2.23 -2.87 -10.77
C VAL A 64 -2.66 -2.08 -12.03
N TYR A 65 -3.60 -1.16 -11.91
CA TYR A 65 -4.08 -0.36 -13.02
C TYR A 65 -3.77 1.13 -12.88
N SER A 66 -3.50 1.62 -11.67
CA SER A 66 -3.28 3.04 -11.40
C SER A 66 -1.84 3.49 -11.67
N ARG A 67 -0.88 2.56 -11.75
CA ARG A 67 0.54 2.83 -11.96
C ARG A 67 1.17 1.78 -12.87
N SER A 68 2.30 2.12 -13.51
CA SER A 68 3.11 1.10 -14.17
C SER A 68 3.84 0.22 -13.15
N PRO A 69 4.23 -1.03 -13.50
CA PRO A 69 4.98 -1.89 -12.57
C PRO A 69 6.33 -1.27 -12.19
N GLY A 70 7.01 -0.58 -13.12
CA GLY A 70 8.24 0.15 -12.83
C GLY A 70 8.03 1.28 -11.82
N ALA A 71 6.93 2.04 -11.92
CA ALA A 71 6.61 3.08 -10.93
C ALA A 71 6.38 2.46 -9.54
N ILE A 72 5.65 1.37 -9.45
CA ILE A 72 5.43 0.66 -8.18
C ILE A 72 6.77 0.19 -7.60
N ALA A 73 7.64 -0.41 -8.41
CA ALA A 73 8.95 -0.87 -7.96
C ALA A 73 9.79 0.29 -7.39
N GLN A 74 9.85 1.43 -8.09
CA GLN A 74 10.57 2.62 -7.61
C GLN A 74 9.99 3.18 -6.30
N GLU A 75 8.66 3.28 -6.20
CA GLU A 75 7.98 3.74 -4.99
C GLU A 75 8.28 2.82 -3.80
N PHE A 76 8.19 1.51 -3.99
CA PHE A 76 8.47 0.54 -2.93
C PHE A 76 9.95 0.46 -2.56
N ALA A 77 10.87 0.60 -3.50
CA ALA A 77 12.30 0.68 -3.20
C ALA A 77 12.60 1.89 -2.29
N MET A 78 12.01 3.05 -2.56
CA MET A 78 12.17 4.22 -1.69
C MET A 78 11.51 4.03 -0.33
N LEU A 79 10.31 3.46 -0.28
CA LEU A 79 9.61 3.15 0.96
C LEU A 79 10.39 2.14 1.82
N GLU A 80 11.01 1.14 1.20
CA GLU A 80 11.86 0.14 1.87
C GLU A 80 13.06 0.81 2.55
N MET A 81 13.73 1.74 1.85
CA MET A 81 14.81 2.53 2.44
C MET A 81 14.33 3.39 3.61
N LEU A 82 13.21 4.09 3.46
CA LEU A 82 12.65 4.96 4.51
C LEU A 82 12.23 4.19 5.75
N SER A 83 11.72 2.98 5.58
CA SER A 83 11.21 2.15 6.68
C SER A 83 12.29 1.27 7.33
N GLY A 84 13.46 1.14 6.72
CA GLY A 84 14.49 0.19 7.18
C GLY A 84 14.08 -1.27 7.00
N GLY A 85 13.47 -1.61 5.87
CA GLY A 85 13.16 -3.01 5.53
C GLY A 85 11.80 -3.51 6.04
N ARG A 86 10.82 -2.63 6.23
CA ARG A 86 9.51 -2.99 6.81
C ARG A 86 8.34 -2.96 5.83
N MET A 87 8.62 -2.81 4.52
CA MET A 87 7.55 -2.70 3.53
C MET A 87 7.01 -4.04 3.04
N VAL A 88 5.72 -4.06 2.75
CA VAL A 88 5.04 -5.20 2.14
C VAL A 88 4.23 -4.70 0.94
N CYS A 89 4.60 -5.14 -0.25
CA CYS A 89 3.90 -4.79 -1.49
C CYS A 89 2.74 -5.75 -1.74
N GLY A 90 1.54 -5.40 -1.27
CA GLY A 90 0.33 -6.17 -1.53
C GLY A 90 -0.40 -5.66 -2.76
N LEU A 91 -0.40 -6.44 -3.83
CA LEU A 91 -1.01 -6.10 -5.12
C LEU A 91 -2.39 -6.74 -5.30
N GLY A 92 -3.23 -6.07 -6.07
CA GLY A 92 -4.55 -6.60 -6.44
C GLY A 92 -5.15 -5.91 -7.66
N SER A 93 -6.27 -6.41 -8.14
CA SER A 93 -6.95 -5.85 -9.31
C SER A 93 -7.89 -4.69 -8.99
N SER A 94 -8.27 -4.53 -7.73
CA SER A 94 -9.43 -3.70 -7.38
C SER A 94 -10.73 -4.16 -8.08
N GLY A 95 -11.76 -3.33 -8.11
CA GLY A 95 -13.02 -3.61 -8.81
C GLY A 95 -13.12 -2.85 -10.13
N HIS A 96 -13.81 -3.42 -11.11
CA HIS A 96 -13.97 -2.80 -12.45
C HIS A 96 -14.50 -1.35 -12.39
N ARG A 97 -15.41 -1.04 -11.47
CA ARG A 97 -15.96 0.32 -11.32
C ARG A 97 -14.90 1.33 -10.89
N VAL A 98 -14.01 0.95 -9.97
CA VAL A 98 -12.88 1.82 -9.57
C VAL A 98 -11.97 2.05 -10.75
N ILE A 99 -11.63 0.99 -11.46
CA ILE A 99 -10.64 1.07 -12.53
C ILE A 99 -11.21 1.80 -13.77
N GLU A 100 -12.41 1.48 -14.19
CA GLU A 100 -12.99 2.08 -15.41
C GLU A 100 -13.55 3.48 -15.19
N HIS A 101 -14.25 3.72 -14.07
CA HIS A 101 -14.92 5.00 -13.85
C HIS A 101 -14.05 6.04 -13.13
N PHE A 102 -13.11 5.62 -12.30
CA PHE A 102 -12.27 6.55 -11.56
C PHE A 102 -10.90 6.73 -12.22
N HIS A 103 -10.25 5.63 -12.63
CA HIS A 103 -8.95 5.70 -13.29
C HIS A 103 -9.02 5.84 -14.82
N GLY A 104 -10.18 5.59 -15.44
CA GLY A 104 -10.37 5.67 -16.89
C GLY A 104 -9.61 4.60 -17.68
N VAL A 105 -9.28 3.50 -17.05
CA VAL A 105 -8.50 2.39 -17.62
C VAL A 105 -9.41 1.19 -17.81
N LYS A 106 -9.35 0.53 -18.97
CA LYS A 106 -10.11 -0.69 -19.22
C LYS A 106 -9.72 -1.80 -18.23
N PHE A 107 -10.73 -2.38 -17.57
CA PHE A 107 -10.55 -3.54 -16.68
C PHE A 107 -10.47 -4.82 -17.48
N ASP A 108 -9.28 -5.18 -17.92
CA ASP A 108 -9.03 -6.35 -18.77
C ASP A 108 -7.99 -7.27 -18.14
N ARG A 109 -8.23 -8.59 -18.22
CA ARG A 109 -7.34 -9.68 -17.81
C ARG A 109 -6.67 -9.48 -16.43
N PRO A 110 -7.43 -9.23 -15.36
CA PRO A 110 -6.86 -8.81 -14.07
C PRO A 110 -5.85 -9.80 -13.49
N LEU A 111 -6.11 -11.10 -13.58
CA LEU A 111 -5.20 -12.12 -13.04
C LEU A 111 -3.86 -12.16 -13.80
N ARG A 112 -3.93 -12.05 -15.14
CA ARG A 112 -2.72 -11.98 -15.96
C ARG A 112 -1.90 -10.73 -15.63
N ARG A 113 -2.59 -9.59 -15.50
CA ARG A 113 -1.94 -8.32 -15.18
C ARG A 113 -1.25 -8.37 -13.82
N ILE A 114 -1.89 -8.91 -12.77
CA ILE A 114 -1.27 -9.08 -11.46
C ILE A 114 0.00 -9.92 -11.56
N ARG A 115 -0.07 -11.06 -12.26
CA ARG A 115 1.09 -11.95 -12.45
C ARG A 115 2.26 -11.22 -13.13
N GLU A 116 2.00 -10.56 -14.27
CA GLU A 116 3.01 -9.81 -15.01
C GLU A 116 3.61 -8.68 -14.16
N TYR A 117 2.80 -8.02 -13.32
CA TYR A 117 3.29 -6.98 -12.39
C TYR A 117 4.23 -7.56 -11.34
N CYS A 118 3.87 -8.69 -10.71
CA CYS A 118 4.77 -9.36 -9.77
C CYS A 118 6.08 -9.75 -10.44
N GLU A 119 6.03 -10.40 -11.60
CA GLU A 119 7.23 -10.80 -12.36
C GLU A 119 8.15 -9.61 -12.68
N ILE A 120 7.59 -8.46 -13.08
CA ILE A 120 8.38 -7.25 -13.40
C ILE A 120 8.95 -6.62 -12.13
N ILE A 121 8.17 -6.51 -11.06
CA ILE A 121 8.61 -5.92 -9.80
C ILE A 121 9.71 -6.75 -9.15
N ASP A 122 9.65 -8.08 -9.25
CA ASP A 122 10.66 -9.00 -8.72
C ASP A 122 12.02 -8.89 -9.45
N LEU A 123 12.07 -8.26 -10.63
CA LEU A 123 13.30 -7.99 -11.36
C LEU A 123 14.03 -6.72 -10.91
N PHE A 124 13.39 -5.87 -10.14
CA PHE A 124 13.90 -4.56 -9.71
C PHE A 124 14.63 -4.66 -8.36
#